data_b6d2594335ea22f7dfdd7626aeb37619
#
_entry.id   b6d2594335ea22f7dfdd7626aeb37619
#
_cell.length_a   1.000
_cell.length_b   1.000
_cell.length_c   1.000
_cell.angle_alpha   90.00
_cell.angle_beta   90.00
_cell.angle_gamma   90.00
#
_symmetry.space_group_name_H-M   'P 1'
#
loop_
_entity.id
_entity.type
_entity.pdbx_description
1 polymer ?
#
loop_
_entity_poly.entity_id
_entity_poly.type
_entity_poly.pdbx_seq_one_letter_code
_entity_poly.pdbx_strand_id
1 'polypeptide(L)'
;MEITVEHLGSVQFEIRAGNHSIISDQPTSDGGFDEGMTPPELLLASLGSCAGYYAAQYLRKNKLATEGTRVRVTCEKVKDPLARMTNFVIEVDAPVELSDEHRKGVEEAVEHCLVHNTLLHPPKIALKVAGAVAAKNMK
;
A
#
# COMPACT_ATOMS: atom_id res chain seq x y z
N MET A 1 10.29 13.08 -1.69
CA MET A 1 9.90 11.66 -1.90
C MET A 1 9.45 11.49 -3.35
N GLU A 2 10.01 10.52 -4.05
CA GLU A 2 9.75 10.33 -5.47
C GLU A 2 9.75 8.86 -5.84
N ILE A 3 8.85 8.49 -6.73
CA ILE A 3 8.77 7.16 -7.33
C ILE A 3 8.85 7.35 -8.84
N THR A 4 9.62 6.51 -9.54
CA THR A 4 9.60 6.45 -11.00
C THR A 4 9.03 5.12 -11.45
N VAL A 5 8.28 5.14 -12.55
CA VAL A 5 7.62 3.96 -13.09
C VAL A 5 7.91 3.90 -14.59
N GLU A 6 8.51 2.80 -15.05
CA GLU A 6 8.88 2.61 -16.45
C GLU A 6 8.18 1.40 -17.05
N HIS A 7 7.67 1.56 -18.25
CA HIS A 7 7.05 0.46 -19.00
C HIS A 7 8.11 -0.54 -19.47
N LEU A 8 7.89 -1.82 -19.16
CA LEU A 8 8.79 -2.89 -19.56
C LEU A 8 8.32 -3.66 -20.80
N GLY A 9 7.06 -3.56 -21.13
CA GLY A 9 6.42 -4.28 -22.22
C GLY A 9 5.07 -4.81 -21.77
N SER A 10 4.18 -5.09 -22.72
CA SER A 10 2.81 -5.50 -22.41
C SER A 10 2.17 -4.55 -21.39
N VAL A 11 1.78 -5.04 -20.23
CA VAL A 11 1.19 -4.24 -19.14
C VAL A 11 2.10 -4.22 -17.90
N GLN A 12 3.37 -4.60 -18.07
CA GLN A 12 4.34 -4.62 -16.98
C GLN A 12 5.04 -3.28 -16.81
N PHE A 13 5.29 -2.93 -15.56
CA PHE A 13 6.02 -1.73 -15.19
C PHE A 13 7.02 -2.04 -14.09
N GLU A 14 8.18 -1.40 -14.16
CA GLU A 14 9.13 -1.42 -13.06
C GLU A 14 8.94 -0.17 -12.23
N ILE A 15 8.81 -0.34 -10.93
CA ILE A 15 8.60 0.75 -9.98
C ILE A 15 9.86 0.88 -9.14
N ARG A 16 10.43 2.08 -9.09
CA ARG A 16 11.68 2.36 -8.36
C ARG A 16 11.50 3.43 -7.30
N ALA A 17 12.12 3.19 -6.16
CA ALA A 17 12.24 4.14 -5.06
C ALA A 17 13.68 4.07 -4.55
N GLY A 18 14.53 5.05 -4.89
CA GLY A 18 15.94 5.00 -4.54
C GLY A 18 16.60 3.74 -5.13
N ASN A 19 17.16 2.90 -4.27
CA ASN A 19 17.83 1.67 -4.68
C ASN A 19 16.90 0.44 -4.70
N HIS A 20 15.61 0.64 -4.49
CA HIS A 20 14.63 -0.45 -4.44
C HIS A 20 13.78 -0.46 -5.70
N SER A 21 13.46 -1.65 -6.18
CA SER A 21 12.52 -1.78 -7.31
C SER A 21 11.63 -3.00 -7.14
N ILE A 22 10.44 -2.88 -7.70
CA ILE A 22 9.48 -3.98 -7.80
C ILE A 22 8.83 -3.95 -9.19
N ILE A 23 8.22 -5.07 -9.56
CA ILE A 23 7.46 -5.18 -10.80
C ILE A 23 5.98 -5.10 -10.47
N SER A 24 5.23 -4.28 -11.20
CA SER A 24 3.78 -4.35 -11.22
C SER A 24 3.34 -4.99 -12.52
N ASP A 25 2.26 -5.77 -12.46
CA ASP A 25 1.76 -6.52 -13.61
C ASP A 25 0.24 -6.66 -13.50
N GLN A 26 -0.34 -7.39 -14.41
CA GLN A 26 -1.74 -7.77 -14.40
C GLN A 26 -1.85 -9.30 -14.49
N PRO A 27 -3.00 -9.88 -14.10
CA PRO A 27 -3.24 -11.29 -14.32
C PRO A 27 -3.23 -11.60 -15.82
N THR A 28 -3.04 -12.86 -16.16
CA THR A 28 -3.04 -13.30 -17.57
C THR A 28 -4.36 -12.99 -18.26
N SER A 29 -5.48 -13.01 -17.52
CA SER A 29 -6.80 -12.64 -18.05
C SER A 29 -6.88 -11.18 -18.51
N ASP A 30 -6.02 -10.32 -18.01
CA ASP A 30 -5.99 -8.89 -18.33
C ASP A 30 -4.76 -8.50 -19.16
N GLY A 31 -4.13 -9.47 -19.81
CA GLY A 31 -3.01 -9.24 -20.72
C GLY A 31 -1.64 -9.22 -20.06
N GLY A 32 -1.55 -9.59 -18.80
CA GLY A 32 -0.29 -9.64 -18.07
C GLY A 32 0.31 -11.05 -18.03
N PHE A 33 1.41 -11.16 -17.30
CA PHE A 33 2.10 -12.44 -17.07
C PHE A 33 1.98 -12.90 -15.62
N ASP A 34 1.22 -12.16 -14.79
CA ASP A 34 1.06 -12.44 -13.36
C ASP A 34 2.40 -12.54 -12.62
N GLU A 35 3.31 -11.63 -12.96
CA GLU A 35 4.66 -11.59 -12.38
C GLU A 35 4.84 -10.52 -11.30
N GLY A 36 3.79 -9.82 -10.95
CA GLY A 36 3.83 -8.79 -9.90
C GLY A 36 2.43 -8.41 -9.44
N MET A 37 2.38 -7.68 -8.34
CA MET A 37 1.13 -7.15 -7.83
C MET A 37 0.54 -6.11 -8.77
N THR A 38 -0.78 -6.08 -8.85
CA THR A 38 -1.51 -5.04 -9.59
C THR A 38 -1.44 -3.72 -8.83
N PRO A 39 -1.67 -2.57 -9.49
CA PRO A 39 -1.73 -1.29 -8.79
C PRO A 39 -2.72 -1.24 -7.62
N PRO A 40 -3.96 -1.77 -7.72
CA PRO A 40 -4.84 -1.84 -6.54
C PRO A 40 -4.23 -2.63 -5.38
N GLU A 41 -3.60 -3.76 -5.67
CA GLU A 41 -2.93 -4.57 -4.65
C GLU A 41 -1.78 -3.80 -3.99
N LEU A 42 -1.05 -3.00 -4.77
CA LEU A 42 0.03 -2.16 -4.24
C LEU A 42 -0.51 -1.10 -3.27
N LEU A 43 -1.68 -0.56 -3.53
CA LEU A 43 -2.31 0.40 -2.62
C LEU A 43 -2.68 -0.29 -1.29
N LEU A 44 -3.29 -1.48 -1.37
CA LEU A 44 -3.61 -2.26 -0.18
C LEU A 44 -2.34 -2.67 0.58
N ALA A 45 -1.30 -3.06 -0.13
CA ALA A 45 -0.01 -3.43 0.47
C ALA A 45 0.60 -2.24 1.22
N SER A 46 0.55 -1.07 0.64
CA SER A 46 1.02 0.17 1.26
C SER A 46 0.27 0.45 2.57
N LEU A 47 -1.06 0.40 2.52
CA LEU A 47 -1.89 0.61 3.70
C LEU A 47 -1.61 -0.42 4.78
N GLY A 48 -1.52 -1.69 4.40
CA GLY A 48 -1.26 -2.80 5.33
C GLY A 48 0.12 -2.73 5.97
N SER A 49 1.16 -2.45 5.20
CA SER A 49 2.52 -2.35 5.75
C SER A 49 2.67 -1.15 6.68
N CYS A 50 2.01 -0.04 6.36
CA CYS A 50 2.01 1.13 7.23
C CYS A 50 1.28 0.84 8.56
N ALA A 51 0.10 0.22 8.48
CA ALA A 51 -0.64 -0.20 9.67
C ALA A 51 0.19 -1.17 10.53
N GLY A 52 0.84 -2.14 9.88
CA GLY A 52 1.70 -3.10 10.55
C GLY A 52 2.88 -2.45 11.27
N TYR A 53 3.46 -1.44 10.66
CA TYR A 53 4.55 -0.68 11.27
C TYR A 53 4.12 -0.07 12.62
N TYR A 54 2.97 0.60 12.64
CA TYR A 54 2.47 1.24 13.86
C TYR A 54 1.99 0.23 14.90
N ALA A 55 1.34 -0.85 14.47
CA ALA A 55 0.93 -1.92 15.37
C ALA A 55 2.16 -2.55 16.03
N ALA A 56 3.18 -2.89 15.25
CA ALA A 56 4.42 -3.49 15.77
C ALA A 56 5.14 -2.54 16.73
N GLN A 57 5.14 -1.25 16.42
CA GLN A 57 5.75 -0.25 17.30
C GLN A 57 5.06 -0.20 18.67
N TYR A 58 3.73 -0.25 18.68
CA TYR A 58 2.97 -0.29 19.93
C TYR A 58 3.30 -1.56 20.74
N LEU A 59 3.26 -2.73 20.08
CA LEU A 59 3.54 -3.99 20.76
C LEU A 59 4.93 -3.99 21.37
N ARG A 60 5.92 -3.51 20.62
CA ARG A 60 7.31 -3.45 21.10
C ARG A 60 7.44 -2.53 22.31
N LYS A 61 6.82 -1.35 22.27
CA LYS A 61 6.86 -0.40 23.38
C LYS A 61 6.25 -0.96 24.65
N ASN A 62 5.26 -1.82 24.51
CA ASN A 62 4.57 -2.43 25.65
C ASN A 62 5.14 -3.80 26.00
N LYS A 63 6.32 -4.15 25.45
CA LYS A 63 7.03 -5.40 25.73
C LYS A 63 6.19 -6.65 25.42
N LEU A 64 5.34 -6.54 24.40
CA LEU A 64 4.53 -7.65 23.90
C LEU A 64 5.25 -8.29 22.71
N ALA A 65 5.00 -9.57 22.48
CA ALA A 65 5.55 -10.27 21.33
C ALA A 65 5.09 -9.57 20.03
N THR A 66 6.03 -9.34 19.13
CA THR A 66 5.83 -8.54 17.91
C THR A 66 6.04 -9.36 16.65
N GLU A 67 7.03 -10.25 16.64
CA GLU A 67 7.28 -11.11 15.49
C GLU A 67 6.10 -12.01 15.20
N GLY A 68 5.69 -12.04 13.95
CA GLY A 68 4.51 -12.80 13.54
C GLY A 68 3.22 -11.97 13.50
N THR A 69 3.29 -10.68 13.82
CA THR A 69 2.16 -9.77 13.61
C THR A 69 1.74 -9.83 12.15
N ARG A 70 0.44 -9.99 11.91
CA ARG A 70 -0.11 -10.09 10.56
C ARG A 70 -1.15 -9.01 10.35
N VAL A 71 -1.15 -8.43 9.17
CA VAL A 71 -2.17 -7.45 8.78
C VAL A 71 -2.83 -7.93 7.49
N ARG A 72 -4.14 -7.93 7.48
CA ARG A 72 -4.91 -8.21 6.28
C ARG A 72 -5.72 -6.97 5.93
N VAL A 73 -5.66 -6.57 4.68
CA VAL A 73 -6.42 -5.42 4.17
C VAL A 73 -7.31 -5.89 3.05
N THR A 74 -8.58 -5.56 3.14
CA THR A 74 -9.57 -5.87 2.10
C THR A 74 -10.25 -4.59 1.65
N CYS A 75 -10.85 -4.63 0.47
CA CYS A 75 -11.65 -3.53 -0.04
C CYS A 75 -12.72 -4.04 -1.00
N GLU A 76 -13.61 -3.17 -1.39
CA GLU A 76 -14.58 -3.40 -2.44
C GLU A 76 -14.23 -2.51 -3.63
N LYS A 77 -14.57 -2.96 -4.83
CA LYS A 77 -14.44 -2.18 -6.05
C LYS A 77 -15.84 -1.75 -6.49
N VAL A 78 -15.99 -0.47 -6.83
CA VAL A 78 -17.24 0.07 -7.36
C VAL A 78 -16.97 0.77 -8.68
N LYS A 79 -17.99 0.80 -9.56
CA LYS A 79 -17.88 1.39 -10.89
C LYS A 79 -18.50 2.77 -10.97
N ASP A 80 -19.54 3.03 -10.20
CA ASP A 80 -20.33 4.25 -10.26
C ASP A 80 -20.15 5.11 -9.02
N PRO A 81 -20.12 6.43 -9.15
CA PRO A 81 -20.11 7.20 -10.41
C PRO A 81 -18.75 7.16 -11.11
N LEU A 82 -17.69 6.71 -10.41
CA LEU A 82 -16.34 6.51 -10.94
C LEU A 82 -15.80 5.17 -10.43
N ALA A 83 -15.05 4.49 -11.28
CA ALA A 83 -14.35 3.27 -10.86
C ALA A 83 -13.35 3.61 -9.74
N ARG A 84 -13.50 3.00 -8.59
CA ARG A 84 -12.65 3.25 -7.44
C ARG A 84 -12.72 2.11 -6.44
N MET A 85 -11.78 2.12 -5.52
CA MET A 85 -11.77 1.21 -4.38
C MET A 85 -12.44 1.90 -3.20
N THR A 86 -13.20 1.16 -2.42
CA THR A 86 -13.91 1.67 -1.24
C THR A 86 -14.04 0.61 -0.17
N ASN A 87 -14.52 0.99 1.01
CA ASN A 87 -14.76 0.09 2.13
C ASN A 87 -13.52 -0.73 2.49
N PHE A 88 -12.44 -0.02 2.76
CA PHE A 88 -11.20 -0.66 3.22
C PHE A 88 -11.38 -1.16 4.64
N VAL A 89 -10.99 -2.41 4.87
CA VAL A 89 -10.96 -3.00 6.20
C VAL A 89 -9.55 -3.45 6.51
N ILE A 90 -9.03 -3.01 7.65
CA ILE A 90 -7.71 -3.40 8.14
C ILE A 90 -7.92 -4.31 9.35
N GLU A 91 -7.40 -5.52 9.28
CA GLU A 91 -7.42 -6.45 10.39
C GLU A 91 -5.99 -6.73 10.84
N VAL A 92 -5.73 -6.52 12.11
CA VAL A 92 -4.40 -6.74 12.70
C VAL A 92 -4.49 -7.92 13.66
N ASP A 93 -3.67 -8.93 13.43
CA ASP A 93 -3.55 -10.10 14.30
C ASP A 93 -2.20 -10.04 15.00
N ALA A 94 -2.23 -9.83 16.31
CA ALA A 94 -1.03 -9.88 17.13
C ALA A 94 -0.64 -11.36 17.40
N PRO A 95 0.64 -11.67 17.60
CA PRO A 95 1.07 -13.05 17.88
C PRO A 95 0.75 -13.50 19.31
N VAL A 96 0.14 -12.64 20.12
CA VAL A 96 -0.27 -12.93 21.49
C VAL A 96 -1.69 -12.42 21.72
N GLU A 97 -2.36 -12.95 22.70
CA GLU A 97 -3.66 -12.42 23.11
C GLU A 97 -3.50 -11.02 23.69
N LEU A 98 -4.41 -10.13 23.33
CA LEU A 98 -4.37 -8.74 23.78
C LEU A 98 -5.51 -8.51 24.77
N SER A 99 -5.20 -7.81 25.85
CA SER A 99 -6.23 -7.26 26.74
C SER A 99 -7.03 -6.20 25.98
N ASP A 100 -8.19 -5.83 26.50
CA ASP A 100 -8.97 -4.75 25.88
C ASP A 100 -8.18 -3.44 25.81
N GLU A 101 -7.38 -3.15 26.84
CA GLU A 101 -6.51 -1.99 26.85
C GLU A 101 -5.49 -2.01 25.73
N HIS A 102 -4.80 -3.14 25.54
CA HIS A 102 -3.79 -3.27 24.49
C HIS A 102 -4.42 -3.33 23.10
N ARG A 103 -5.59 -3.93 22.97
CA ARG A 103 -6.31 -3.91 21.69
C ARG A 103 -6.63 -2.48 21.28
N LYS A 104 -7.16 -1.70 22.21
CA LYS A 104 -7.46 -0.29 21.98
C LYS A 104 -6.18 0.51 21.67
N GLY A 105 -5.09 0.21 22.36
CA GLY A 105 -3.80 0.84 22.12
C GLY A 105 -3.28 0.57 20.71
N VAL A 106 -3.43 -0.65 20.20
CA VAL A 106 -3.06 -0.98 18.83
C VAL A 106 -3.94 -0.21 17.84
N GLU A 107 -5.24 -0.16 18.07
CA GLU A 107 -6.16 0.60 17.21
C GLU A 107 -5.75 2.06 17.12
N GLU A 108 -5.50 2.70 18.26
CA GLU A 108 -5.06 4.10 18.30
C GLU A 108 -3.71 4.31 17.61
N ALA A 109 -2.78 3.37 17.76
CA ALA A 109 -1.49 3.44 17.09
C ALA A 109 -1.64 3.38 15.57
N VAL A 110 -2.48 2.49 15.06
CA VAL A 110 -2.72 2.33 13.63
C VAL A 110 -3.40 3.58 13.05
N GLU A 111 -4.22 4.26 13.82
CA GLU A 111 -4.85 5.52 13.39
C GLU A 111 -3.84 6.63 13.08
N HIS A 112 -2.59 6.52 13.51
CA HIS A 112 -1.52 7.45 13.18
C HIS A 112 -0.85 7.14 11.85
N CYS A 113 -1.28 6.09 11.16
CA CYS A 113 -0.68 5.65 9.90
C CYS A 113 -0.77 6.73 8.83
N LEU A 114 0.38 7.10 8.25
CA LEU A 114 0.47 8.14 7.24
C LEU A 114 -0.40 7.82 6.02
N VAL A 115 -0.34 6.59 5.52
CA VAL A 115 -1.12 6.16 4.36
C VAL A 115 -2.61 6.20 4.66
N HIS A 116 -3.01 5.70 5.83
CA HIS A 116 -4.39 5.73 6.30
C HIS A 116 -4.94 7.16 6.29
N ASN A 117 -4.21 8.08 6.91
CA ASN A 117 -4.62 9.48 6.99
C ASN A 117 -4.66 10.15 5.62
N THR A 118 -3.76 9.77 4.71
CA THR A 118 -3.76 10.29 3.34
C THR A 118 -5.05 9.88 2.61
N LEU A 119 -5.50 8.65 2.81
CA LEU A 119 -6.75 8.18 2.20
C LEU A 119 -7.98 8.86 2.80
N LEU A 120 -7.98 9.11 4.11
CA LEU A 120 -9.09 9.81 4.78
C LEU A 120 -9.15 11.30 4.44
N HIS A 121 -8.01 11.88 4.07
CA HIS A 121 -7.90 13.29 3.71
C HIS A 121 -7.28 13.37 2.32
N PRO A 122 -8.08 13.10 1.25
CA PRO A 122 -7.54 12.93 -0.09
C PRO A 122 -6.72 14.13 -0.55
N PRO A 123 -5.51 13.91 -1.07
CA PRO A 123 -4.65 14.97 -1.51
C PRO A 123 -5.10 15.52 -2.88
N LYS A 124 -4.57 16.69 -3.21
CA LYS A 124 -4.68 17.21 -4.57
C LYS A 124 -3.71 16.43 -5.45
N ILE A 125 -4.15 16.12 -6.66
CA ILE A 125 -3.34 15.40 -7.64
C ILE A 125 -3.25 16.28 -8.89
N ALA A 126 -2.04 16.66 -9.27
CA ALA A 126 -1.79 17.39 -10.51
C ALA A 126 -1.23 16.43 -11.55
N LEU A 127 -1.73 16.53 -12.77
CA LEU A 127 -1.26 15.70 -13.89
C LEU A 127 -0.58 16.59 -14.92
N LYS A 128 0.61 16.21 -15.35
CA LYS A 128 1.37 16.89 -16.41
C LYS A 128 1.79 15.84 -17.43
N VAL A 129 1.61 16.15 -18.72
CA VAL A 129 2.00 15.24 -19.79
C VAL A 129 2.99 15.96 -20.70
N ALA A 130 4.16 15.34 -20.90
CA ALA A 130 5.15 15.82 -21.86
C ALA A 130 5.07 14.96 -23.12
N GLY A 131 5.15 15.60 -24.30
CA GLY A 131 4.99 14.92 -25.59
C GLY A 131 6.18 14.05 -25.99
N ALA A 132 7.36 14.26 -25.42
CA ALA A 132 8.54 13.45 -25.67
C ALA A 132 9.40 13.38 -24.43
N VAL A 133 10.00 12.20 -24.20
CA VAL A 133 10.95 11.99 -23.10
C VAL A 133 12.34 12.28 -23.66
N ALA A 134 13.01 13.32 -23.15
CA ALA A 134 14.37 13.61 -23.54
C ALA A 134 15.33 12.57 -22.94
N ALA A 135 16.37 12.17 -23.68
CA ALA A 135 17.33 11.16 -23.22
C ALA A 135 17.94 11.49 -21.85
N LYS A 136 18.19 12.76 -21.58
CA LYS A 136 18.72 13.23 -20.29
C LYS A 136 17.80 12.95 -19.10
N ASN A 137 16.52 12.76 -19.33
CA ASN A 137 15.54 12.49 -18.29
C ASN A 137 15.39 10.99 -18.01
N MET A 138 16.09 10.16 -18.75
CA MET A 138 16.01 8.70 -18.64
C MET A 138 17.12 8.08 -17.78
N LYS A 139 17.93 8.92 -17.17
CA LYS A 139 19.03 8.45 -16.31
C LYS A 139 18.56 8.00 -14.93
#